data_c6e385c5c3b38d6ffd0dc1852691b323
#
_entry.id   c6e385c5c3b38d6ffd0dc1852691b323
#
_cell.length_a   1.000
_cell.length_b   1.000
_cell.length_c   1.000
_cell.angle_alpha   90.00
_cell.angle_beta   90.00
_cell.angle_gamma   90.00
#
_symmetry.space_group_name_H-M   'P 1'
#
loop_
_entity.id
_entity.type
_entity.pdbx_description
1 polymer ?
#
loop_
_entity_poly.entity_id
_entity_poly.type
_entity_poly.pdbx_seq_one_letter_code
_entity_poly.pdbx_strand_id
1 'polypeptide(L)'
;MSNIKIKIENLYKIFGPDAKGLTSAVKDGLDKDELLAKHNHVLGLDNINIDIEEQSIQVIMGLSGSGKSTLIRHINRLIEPTEGVVMVDNQDVTKLNKSELLEFRRNRTGMVFQRFGLFPHQNIVDNVQLGLSIKGVDKSESNQTAMFWIDKVGLNGFEYKFPNQLSGGMQQRVGL
;
A
#
# COMPACT_ATOMS: atom_id res chain seq x y z
N MET A 1 21.68 -8.84 -16.25
CA MET A 1 20.25 -9.23 -16.14
C MET A 1 19.64 -8.34 -15.09
N SER A 2 18.58 -7.62 -15.41
CA SER A 2 17.89 -6.80 -14.42
C SER A 2 17.29 -7.72 -13.34
N ASN A 3 17.46 -7.32 -12.08
CA ASN A 3 16.92 -8.06 -10.95
C ASN A 3 15.46 -7.60 -10.74
N ILE A 4 14.49 -8.51 -10.91
CA ILE A 4 13.08 -8.20 -10.69
C ILE A 4 12.80 -8.13 -9.18
N LYS A 5 12.41 -6.96 -8.71
CA LYS A 5 12.07 -6.70 -7.30
C LYS A 5 10.65 -7.13 -6.97
N ILE A 6 9.70 -6.76 -7.85
CA ILE A 6 8.29 -7.12 -7.69
C ILE A 6 7.80 -7.76 -8.97
N LYS A 7 7.16 -8.92 -8.85
CA LYS A 7 6.52 -9.62 -9.96
C LYS A 7 5.07 -9.88 -9.63
N ILE A 8 4.19 -9.46 -10.51
CA ILE A 8 2.75 -9.67 -10.40
C ILE A 8 2.33 -10.53 -11.58
N GLU A 9 1.64 -11.64 -11.32
CA GLU A 9 1.22 -12.59 -12.34
C GLU A 9 -0.26 -12.92 -12.18
N ASN A 10 -0.99 -12.77 -13.29
CA ASN A 10 -2.42 -13.11 -13.42
C ASN A 10 -3.25 -12.59 -12.25
N LEU A 11 -3.01 -11.32 -11.85
CA LEU A 11 -3.67 -10.75 -10.68
C LEU A 11 -5.08 -10.30 -11.02
N TYR A 12 -6.06 -10.92 -10.36
CA TYR A 12 -7.48 -10.56 -10.43
C TYR A 12 -7.97 -10.05 -9.07
N LYS A 13 -8.80 -9.02 -9.10
CA LYS A 13 -9.56 -8.58 -7.94
C LYS A 13 -11.01 -8.33 -8.29
N ILE A 14 -11.87 -9.14 -7.73
CA ILE A 14 -13.32 -8.97 -7.75
C ILE A 14 -13.77 -8.62 -6.33
N PHE A 15 -14.53 -7.56 -6.16
CA PHE A 15 -15.11 -7.16 -4.89
C PHE A 15 -16.55 -7.67 -4.83
N GLY A 16 -16.91 -8.35 -3.76
CA GLY A 16 -18.21 -8.95 -3.51
C GLY A 16 -18.08 -10.25 -2.70
N PRO A 17 -19.18 -10.79 -2.18
CA PRO A 17 -19.17 -12.09 -1.51
C PRO A 17 -18.86 -13.21 -2.52
N ASP A 18 -18.15 -14.25 -2.06
CA ASP A 18 -17.80 -15.44 -2.88
C ASP A 18 -17.17 -15.14 -4.25
N ALA A 19 -16.41 -14.05 -4.32
CA ALA A 19 -15.81 -13.52 -5.56
C ALA A 19 -14.97 -14.54 -6.35
N LYS A 20 -14.37 -15.54 -5.66
CA LYS A 20 -13.56 -16.59 -6.31
C LYS A 20 -14.33 -17.42 -7.32
N GLY A 21 -15.62 -17.66 -7.06
CA GLY A 21 -16.49 -18.42 -7.96
C GLY A 21 -16.75 -17.74 -9.31
N LEU A 22 -16.51 -16.43 -9.38
CA LEU A 22 -16.75 -15.64 -10.60
C LEU A 22 -15.47 -15.41 -11.43
N THR A 23 -14.31 -15.84 -10.95
CA THR A 23 -13.04 -15.60 -11.67
C THR A 23 -13.02 -16.31 -13.03
N SER A 24 -13.55 -17.53 -13.12
CA SER A 24 -13.65 -18.25 -14.40
C SER A 24 -14.51 -17.50 -15.41
N ALA A 25 -15.69 -17.02 -14.99
CA ALA A 25 -16.58 -16.26 -15.87
C ALA A 25 -15.92 -14.97 -16.38
N VAL A 26 -15.16 -14.25 -15.53
CA VAL A 26 -14.39 -13.07 -15.94
C VAL A 26 -13.30 -13.45 -16.95
N LYS A 27 -12.59 -14.54 -16.73
CA LYS A 27 -11.59 -15.07 -17.70
C LYS A 27 -12.20 -15.47 -19.03
N ASP A 28 -13.43 -15.97 -19.01
CA ASP A 28 -14.21 -16.36 -20.20
C ASP A 28 -14.88 -15.15 -20.89
N GLY A 29 -14.64 -13.92 -20.42
CA GLY A 29 -15.05 -12.69 -21.08
C GLY A 29 -16.27 -11.99 -20.47
N LEU A 30 -16.71 -12.36 -19.25
CA LEU A 30 -17.73 -11.61 -18.54
C LEU A 30 -17.17 -10.21 -18.20
N ASP A 31 -17.75 -9.18 -18.78
CA ASP A 31 -17.28 -7.82 -18.58
C ASP A 31 -17.71 -7.23 -17.22
N LYS A 32 -17.16 -6.07 -16.91
CA LYS A 32 -17.37 -5.45 -15.61
C LYS A 32 -18.80 -4.96 -15.39
N ASP A 33 -19.51 -4.54 -16.46
CA ASP A 33 -20.86 -4.01 -16.38
C ASP A 33 -21.86 -5.18 -16.21
N GLU A 34 -21.62 -6.29 -16.90
CA GLU A 34 -22.35 -7.54 -16.71
C GLU A 34 -22.10 -8.16 -15.33
N LEU A 35 -20.84 -8.14 -14.84
CA LEU A 35 -20.49 -8.62 -13.51
C LEU A 35 -21.24 -7.84 -12.43
N LEU A 36 -21.33 -6.51 -12.59
CA LEU A 36 -22.08 -5.66 -11.69
C LEU A 36 -23.60 -5.93 -11.79
N ALA A 37 -24.15 -5.95 -13.01
CA ALA A 37 -25.59 -6.08 -13.23
C ALA A 37 -26.15 -7.45 -12.82
N LYS A 38 -25.42 -8.54 -13.14
CA LYS A 38 -25.90 -9.92 -12.92
C LYS A 38 -25.55 -10.47 -11.55
N HIS A 39 -24.41 -10.06 -10.99
CA HIS A 39 -23.84 -10.64 -9.76
C HIS A 39 -23.68 -9.65 -8.61
N ASN A 40 -23.89 -8.35 -8.85
CA ASN A 40 -23.65 -7.28 -7.88
C ASN A 40 -22.19 -7.27 -7.36
N HIS A 41 -21.24 -7.56 -8.26
CA HIS A 41 -19.80 -7.57 -7.99
C HIS A 41 -19.08 -6.50 -8.80
N VAL A 42 -17.95 -6.03 -8.28
CA VAL A 42 -17.14 -5.00 -8.96
C VAL A 42 -15.80 -5.61 -9.35
N LEU A 43 -15.48 -5.58 -10.64
CA LEU A 43 -14.15 -5.92 -11.15
C LEU A 43 -13.18 -4.78 -10.87
N GLY A 44 -12.25 -5.02 -9.96
CA GLY A 44 -11.24 -4.04 -9.57
C GLY A 44 -9.94 -4.17 -10.33
N LEU A 45 -9.50 -5.39 -10.61
CA LEU A 45 -8.32 -5.71 -11.41
C LEU A 45 -8.64 -6.92 -12.29
N ASP A 46 -8.18 -6.86 -13.54
CA ASP A 46 -8.39 -7.90 -14.54
C ASP A 46 -7.05 -8.28 -15.16
N ASN A 47 -6.58 -9.49 -14.87
CA ASN A 47 -5.38 -10.12 -15.42
C ASN A 47 -4.13 -9.22 -15.46
N ILE A 48 -3.82 -8.60 -14.34
CA ILE A 48 -2.65 -7.72 -14.27
C ILE A 48 -1.37 -8.53 -14.19
N ASN A 49 -0.43 -8.22 -15.10
CA ASN A 49 0.90 -8.80 -15.17
C ASN A 49 1.93 -7.68 -15.26
N ILE A 50 2.83 -7.58 -14.29
CA ILE A 50 3.84 -6.50 -14.18
C ILE A 50 5.11 -7.04 -13.55
N ASP A 51 6.25 -6.71 -14.16
CA ASP A 51 7.57 -6.89 -13.58
C ASP A 51 8.16 -5.51 -13.25
N ILE A 52 8.58 -5.29 -12.00
CA ILE A 52 9.22 -4.06 -11.54
C ILE A 52 10.65 -4.39 -11.13
N GLU A 53 11.59 -3.69 -11.75
CA GLU A 53 13.02 -3.89 -11.50
C GLU A 53 13.45 -3.25 -10.16
N GLU A 54 14.50 -3.80 -9.59
CA GLU A 54 15.13 -3.21 -8.41
C GLU A 54 15.68 -1.82 -8.72
N GLN A 55 15.62 -0.91 -7.75
CA GLN A 55 16.10 0.47 -7.85
C GLN A 55 15.45 1.28 -8.98
N SER A 56 14.26 0.89 -9.41
CA SER A 56 13.50 1.60 -10.45
C SER A 56 12.33 2.38 -9.86
N ILE A 57 11.80 3.33 -10.63
CA ILE A 57 10.55 4.04 -10.36
C ILE A 57 9.53 3.57 -11.39
N GLN A 58 8.53 2.80 -10.93
CA GLN A 58 7.43 2.37 -11.78
C GLN A 58 6.24 3.31 -11.60
N VAL A 59 5.80 3.95 -12.69
CA VAL A 59 4.64 4.83 -12.69
C VAL A 59 3.41 4.09 -13.22
N ILE A 60 2.30 4.16 -12.45
CA ILE A 60 0.99 3.60 -12.83
C ILE A 60 0.02 4.75 -13.06
N MET A 61 -0.43 4.93 -14.30
CA MET A 61 -1.35 5.99 -14.72
C MET A 61 -2.67 5.41 -15.22
N GLY A 62 -3.71 6.22 -15.18
CA GLY A 62 -5.06 5.86 -15.67
C GLY A 62 -6.13 6.75 -15.06
N LEU A 63 -7.36 6.62 -15.54
CA LEU A 63 -8.51 7.40 -15.09
C LEU A 63 -8.89 7.11 -13.63
N SER A 64 -9.68 7.97 -13.02
CA SER A 64 -10.26 7.69 -11.70
C SER A 64 -11.10 6.40 -11.77
N GLY A 65 -10.97 5.55 -10.75
CA GLY A 65 -11.68 4.27 -10.72
C GLY A 65 -11.04 3.12 -11.52
N SER A 66 -9.89 3.33 -12.21
CA SER A 66 -9.22 2.29 -13.02
C SER A 66 -8.43 1.24 -12.20
N GLY A 67 -8.55 1.20 -10.88
CA GLY A 67 -7.89 0.17 -10.06
C GLY A 67 -6.46 0.48 -9.59
N LYS A 68 -5.86 1.65 -9.91
CA LYS A 68 -4.48 1.99 -9.54
C LYS A 68 -4.17 1.82 -8.05
N SER A 69 -4.99 2.41 -7.19
CA SER A 69 -4.82 2.30 -5.74
C SER A 69 -5.10 0.89 -5.23
N THR A 70 -5.96 0.15 -5.92
CA THR A 70 -6.23 -1.26 -5.65
C THR A 70 -4.98 -2.09 -5.94
N LEU A 71 -4.35 -1.89 -7.10
CA LEU A 71 -3.13 -2.60 -7.49
C LEU A 71 -1.99 -2.38 -6.47
N ILE A 72 -1.70 -1.12 -6.11
CA ILE A 72 -0.65 -0.81 -5.12
C ILE A 72 -0.91 -1.51 -3.78
N ARG A 73 -2.16 -1.58 -3.35
CA ARG A 73 -2.54 -2.23 -2.08
C ARG A 73 -2.44 -3.76 -2.10
N HIS A 74 -2.29 -4.38 -3.26
CA HIS A 74 -1.99 -5.81 -3.37
C HIS A 74 -0.51 -6.10 -3.12
N ILE A 75 0.41 -5.19 -3.46
CA ILE A 75 1.86 -5.38 -3.26
C ILE A 75 2.20 -5.61 -1.79
N ASN A 76 1.56 -4.86 -0.88
CA ASN A 76 1.71 -5.05 0.57
C ASN A 76 0.56 -5.85 1.21
N ARG A 77 -0.30 -6.46 0.35
CA ARG A 77 -1.43 -7.29 0.73
C ARG A 77 -2.37 -6.61 1.73
N LEU A 78 -2.56 -5.28 1.64
CA LEU A 78 -3.65 -4.57 2.32
C LEU A 78 -5.01 -4.96 1.74
N ILE A 79 -5.03 -5.41 0.48
CA ILE A 79 -6.17 -6.03 -0.18
C ILE A 79 -5.74 -7.43 -0.60
N GLU A 80 -6.54 -8.43 -0.23
CA GLU A 80 -6.34 -9.81 -0.68
C GLU A 80 -6.72 -9.94 -2.15
N PRO A 81 -5.91 -10.57 -3.01
CA PRO A 81 -6.31 -10.88 -4.37
C PRO A 81 -7.45 -11.90 -4.39
N THR A 82 -8.26 -11.86 -5.43
CA THR A 82 -9.21 -12.94 -5.71
C THR A 82 -8.47 -14.13 -6.30
N GLU A 83 -7.52 -13.85 -7.22
CA GLU A 83 -6.63 -14.82 -7.82
C GLU A 83 -5.34 -14.13 -8.28
N GLY A 84 -4.29 -14.92 -8.53
CA GLY A 84 -2.98 -14.45 -8.99
C GLY A 84 -1.93 -14.44 -7.89
N VAL A 85 -0.73 -14.02 -8.26
CA VAL A 85 0.47 -14.07 -7.42
C VAL A 85 1.12 -12.69 -7.38
N VAL A 86 1.60 -12.31 -6.19
CA VAL A 86 2.44 -11.14 -5.99
C VAL A 86 3.73 -11.59 -5.32
N MET A 87 4.83 -11.52 -6.05
CA MET A 87 6.17 -11.81 -5.55
C MET A 87 6.91 -10.51 -5.21
N VAL A 88 7.54 -10.46 -4.07
CA VAL A 88 8.46 -9.37 -3.67
C VAL A 88 9.75 -10.02 -3.16
N ASP A 89 10.89 -9.66 -3.72
CA ASP A 89 12.19 -10.30 -3.40
C ASP A 89 12.12 -11.85 -3.48
N ASN A 90 11.48 -12.40 -4.50
CA ASN A 90 11.23 -13.83 -4.69
C ASN A 90 10.36 -14.49 -3.60
N GLN A 91 9.72 -13.72 -2.74
CA GLN A 91 8.80 -14.21 -1.73
C GLN A 91 7.35 -13.99 -2.18
N ASP A 92 6.54 -15.06 -2.20
CA ASP A 92 5.11 -14.97 -2.52
C ASP A 92 4.33 -14.35 -1.36
N VAL A 93 4.00 -13.06 -1.51
CA VAL A 93 3.28 -12.29 -0.49
C VAL A 93 1.86 -12.82 -0.28
N THR A 94 1.26 -13.44 -1.31
CA THR A 94 -0.12 -13.94 -1.24
C THR A 94 -0.25 -15.17 -0.31
N LYS A 95 0.86 -15.88 -0.06
CA LYS A 95 0.89 -17.09 0.77
C LYS A 95 1.38 -16.87 2.20
N LEU A 96 1.87 -15.67 2.53
CA LEU A 96 2.37 -15.38 3.87
C LEU A 96 1.26 -15.59 4.92
N ASN A 97 1.62 -16.22 6.04
CA ASN A 97 0.76 -16.27 7.21
C ASN A 97 0.70 -14.89 7.91
N LYS A 98 -0.14 -14.75 8.94
CA LYS A 98 -0.34 -13.45 9.62
C LYS A 98 0.94 -12.87 10.22
N SER A 99 1.79 -13.70 10.81
CA SER A 99 3.05 -13.26 11.44
C SER A 99 4.07 -12.84 10.37
N GLU A 100 4.24 -13.65 9.33
CA GLU A 100 5.12 -13.36 8.20
C GLU A 100 4.69 -12.09 7.46
N LEU A 101 3.38 -11.90 7.26
CA LEU A 101 2.84 -10.70 6.61
C LEU A 101 3.09 -9.43 7.45
N LEU A 102 2.99 -9.54 8.78
CA LEU A 102 3.31 -8.43 9.67
C LEU A 102 4.79 -8.05 9.58
N GLU A 103 5.67 -9.06 9.61
CA GLU A 103 7.12 -8.89 9.47
C GLU A 103 7.49 -8.29 8.10
N PHE A 104 6.88 -8.79 7.02
CA PHE A 104 7.04 -8.26 5.67
C PHE A 104 6.66 -6.76 5.61
N ARG A 105 5.50 -6.38 6.16
CA ARG A 105 5.05 -4.98 6.18
C ARG A 105 5.96 -4.08 7.03
N ARG A 106 6.50 -4.59 8.15
CA ARG A 106 7.40 -3.83 9.02
C ARG A 106 8.74 -3.52 8.36
N ASN A 107 9.29 -4.47 7.61
CA ASN A 107 10.69 -4.44 7.22
C ASN A 107 10.93 -4.32 5.71
N ARG A 108 9.95 -4.67 4.87
CA ARG A 108 10.14 -4.75 3.42
C ARG A 108 9.34 -3.70 2.63
N THR A 109 8.31 -3.09 3.22
CA THR A 109 7.45 -2.15 2.51
C THR A 109 7.21 -0.89 3.30
N GLY A 110 7.10 0.24 2.58
CA GLY A 110 6.54 1.48 3.08
C GLY A 110 5.38 1.90 2.18
N MET A 111 4.40 2.60 2.71
CA MET A 111 3.28 3.12 1.94
C MET A 111 2.94 4.54 2.36
N VAL A 112 2.91 5.45 1.39
CA VAL A 112 2.38 6.80 1.57
C VAL A 112 0.90 6.79 1.17
N PHE A 113 0.05 7.21 2.09
CA PHE A 113 -1.40 7.18 1.90
C PHE A 113 -1.90 8.49 1.29
N GLN A 114 -2.88 8.39 0.40
CA GLN A 114 -3.52 9.54 -0.25
C GLN A 114 -4.19 10.51 0.76
N ARG A 115 -4.69 10.00 1.90
CA ARG A 115 -5.24 10.76 3.03
C ARG A 115 -4.27 10.77 4.21
N PHE A 116 -2.98 10.97 3.94
CA PHE A 116 -1.84 11.15 4.84
C PHE A 116 -1.59 10.02 5.84
N GLY A 117 -2.61 9.31 6.34
CA GLY A 117 -2.48 8.21 7.29
C GLY A 117 -2.02 8.63 8.71
N LEU A 118 -2.18 9.90 9.06
CA LEU A 118 -1.75 10.42 10.35
C LEU A 118 -2.78 10.13 11.45
N PHE A 119 -2.28 9.87 12.65
CA PHE A 119 -3.09 9.72 13.86
C PHE A 119 -3.47 11.11 14.39
N PRO A 120 -4.75 11.49 14.37
CA PRO A 120 -5.17 12.86 14.70
C PRO A 120 -4.99 13.23 16.17
N HIS A 121 -4.89 12.22 17.04
CA HIS A 121 -4.70 12.35 18.48
C HIS A 121 -3.22 12.34 18.92
N GLN A 122 -2.30 12.18 17.98
CA GLN A 122 -0.86 12.24 18.20
C GLN A 122 -0.29 13.51 17.56
N ASN A 123 0.73 14.11 18.19
CA ASN A 123 1.47 15.21 17.59
C ASN A 123 2.35 14.73 16.43
N ILE A 124 3.04 15.64 15.77
CA ILE A 124 3.83 15.32 14.56
C ILE A 124 5.00 14.41 14.88
N VAL A 125 5.74 14.68 15.97
CA VAL A 125 6.88 13.83 16.34
C VAL A 125 6.43 12.41 16.69
N ASP A 126 5.29 12.27 17.37
CA ASP A 126 4.73 10.95 17.69
C ASP A 126 4.25 10.18 16.44
N ASN A 127 3.68 10.90 15.46
CA ASN A 127 3.32 10.31 14.17
C ASN A 127 4.53 9.82 13.39
N VAL A 128 5.61 10.62 13.32
CA VAL A 128 6.83 10.28 12.58
C VAL A 128 7.58 9.11 13.24
N GLN A 129 7.68 9.09 14.57
CA GLN A 129 8.39 8.02 15.28
C GLN A 129 7.61 6.70 15.37
N LEU A 130 6.33 6.66 15.03
CA LEU A 130 5.48 5.48 15.20
C LEU A 130 6.06 4.23 14.51
N GLY A 131 6.55 4.36 13.27
CA GLY A 131 7.16 3.26 12.53
C GLY A 131 8.38 2.67 13.24
N LEU A 132 9.20 3.51 13.86
CA LEU A 132 10.36 3.09 14.65
C LEU A 132 9.95 2.42 15.95
N SER A 133 8.94 2.97 16.62
CA SER A 133 8.37 2.39 17.84
C SER A 133 7.79 0.99 17.60
N ILE A 134 7.09 0.79 16.47
CA ILE A 134 6.56 -0.53 16.06
C ILE A 134 7.70 -1.53 15.79
N LYS A 135 8.86 -1.06 15.32
CA LYS A 135 10.07 -1.88 15.13
C LYS A 135 10.82 -2.16 16.44
N GLY A 136 10.40 -1.57 17.55
CA GLY A 136 11.05 -1.74 18.86
C GLY A 136 12.32 -0.91 19.04
N VAL A 137 12.52 0.14 18.24
CA VAL A 137 13.65 1.08 18.41
C VAL A 137 13.45 1.86 19.70
N ASP A 138 14.56 2.10 20.43
CA ASP A 138 14.54 2.89 21.66
C ASP A 138 13.90 4.26 21.48
N LYS A 139 13.20 4.73 22.52
CA LYS A 139 12.45 5.99 22.46
C LYS A 139 13.33 7.21 22.19
N SER A 140 14.52 7.25 22.76
CA SER A 140 15.46 8.37 22.56
C SER A 140 15.97 8.40 21.11
N GLU A 141 16.36 7.24 20.57
CA GLU A 141 16.80 7.08 19.20
C GLU A 141 15.65 7.39 18.21
N SER A 142 14.45 6.87 18.48
CA SER A 142 13.24 7.15 17.67
C SER A 142 12.93 8.65 17.62
N ASN A 143 13.06 9.33 18.76
CA ASN A 143 12.80 10.77 18.83
C ASN A 143 13.86 11.56 18.04
N GLN A 144 15.14 11.24 18.19
CA GLN A 144 16.22 11.91 17.44
C GLN A 144 16.04 11.72 15.93
N THR A 145 15.73 10.50 15.51
CA THR A 145 15.46 10.18 14.09
C THR A 145 14.25 10.94 13.58
N ALA A 146 13.15 11.01 14.36
CA ALA A 146 11.96 11.76 13.98
C ALA A 146 12.26 13.26 13.83
N MET A 147 12.96 13.86 14.78
CA MET A 147 13.35 15.28 14.71
C MET A 147 14.23 15.57 13.47
N PHE A 148 15.16 14.69 13.16
CA PHE A 148 15.99 14.79 11.94
C PHE A 148 15.12 14.81 10.67
N TRP A 149 14.14 13.89 10.54
CA TRP A 149 13.30 13.84 9.35
C TRP A 149 12.31 15.01 9.27
N ILE A 150 11.77 15.47 10.41
CA ILE A 150 10.92 16.66 10.49
C ILE A 150 11.67 17.89 9.96
N ASP A 151 12.94 18.05 10.34
CA ASP A 151 13.82 19.10 9.80
C ASP A 151 14.00 18.97 8.29
N LYS A 152 14.34 17.76 7.81
CA LYS A 152 14.57 17.48 6.39
C LYS A 152 13.37 17.80 5.48
N VAL A 153 12.15 17.62 5.98
CA VAL A 153 10.94 17.95 5.23
C VAL A 153 10.44 19.38 5.47
N GLY A 154 11.23 20.22 6.18
CA GLY A 154 10.94 21.63 6.41
C GLY A 154 9.72 21.85 7.29
N LEU A 155 9.61 21.10 8.39
CA LEU A 155 8.54 21.22 9.38
C LEU A 155 9.05 21.66 10.76
N ASN A 156 10.22 22.33 10.83
CA ASN A 156 10.75 22.90 12.05
C ASN A 156 9.76 23.87 12.70
N GLY A 157 9.57 23.75 14.03
CA GLY A 157 8.62 24.52 14.81
C GLY A 157 7.20 23.92 14.82
N PHE A 158 6.98 22.80 14.14
CA PHE A 158 5.69 22.10 14.10
C PHE A 158 5.72 20.72 14.77
N GLU A 159 6.83 20.35 15.40
CA GLU A 159 7.09 19.01 15.96
C GLU A 159 5.99 18.54 16.91
N TYR A 160 5.53 19.45 17.77
CA TYR A 160 4.52 19.19 18.80
C TYR A 160 3.11 19.65 18.41
N LYS A 161 2.91 20.09 17.15
CA LYS A 161 1.57 20.39 16.63
C LYS A 161 0.83 19.10 16.28
N PHE A 162 -0.49 19.18 16.28
CA PHE A 162 -1.36 18.07 15.84
C PHE A 162 -1.69 18.20 14.36
N PRO A 163 -2.06 17.09 13.68
CA PRO A 163 -2.37 17.11 12.25
C PRO A 163 -3.40 18.18 11.83
N ASN A 164 -4.42 18.42 12.64
CA ASN A 164 -5.44 19.43 12.36
C ASN A 164 -4.93 20.89 12.41
N GLN A 165 -3.74 21.11 12.91
CA GLN A 165 -3.08 22.43 12.97
C GLN A 165 -2.15 22.65 11.75
N LEU A 166 -2.05 21.67 10.84
CA LEU A 166 -1.20 21.71 9.67
C LEU A 166 -2.02 21.85 8.39
N SER A 167 -1.45 22.55 7.39
CA SER A 167 -2.02 22.53 6.04
C SER A 167 -1.94 21.13 5.41
N GLY A 168 -2.75 20.83 4.38
CA GLY A 168 -2.73 19.54 3.69
C GLY A 168 -1.35 19.17 3.14
N GLY A 169 -0.62 20.15 2.58
CA GLY A 169 0.75 19.92 2.10
C GLY A 169 1.74 19.64 3.22
N MET A 170 1.57 20.21 4.42
CA MET A 170 2.37 19.86 5.59
C MET A 170 2.05 18.45 6.08
N GLN A 171 0.76 18.09 6.17
CA GLN A 171 0.34 16.74 6.55
C GLN A 171 0.88 15.68 5.59
N GLN A 172 0.94 16.00 4.29
CA GLN A 172 1.53 15.11 3.28
C GLN A 172 3.02 14.88 3.53
N ARG A 173 3.76 15.93 3.89
CA ARG A 173 5.20 15.83 4.24
C ARG A 173 5.45 15.04 5.52
N VAL A 174 4.52 15.07 6.48
CA VAL A 174 4.60 14.20 7.67
C VAL A 174 4.38 12.73 7.30
N GLY A 175 3.57 12.44 6.28
CA GLY A 175 3.27 11.09 5.83
C GLY A 175 4.34 10.45 4.93
N LEU A 176 5.41 11.17 4.59
CA LEU A 176 6.58 10.67 3.85
C LEU A 176 7.55 9.96 4.77
#